data_0c6f00c777fbcb66bc19a5b673c672d2
#
_entry.id   0c6f00c777fbcb66bc19a5b673c672d2
#
_cell.length_a   1.000
_cell.length_b   1.000
_cell.length_c   1.000
_cell.angle_alpha   90.00
_cell.angle_beta   90.00
_cell.angle_gamma   90.00
#
_symmetry.space_group_name_H-M   'P 1'
#
loop_
_entity.id
_entity.type
_entity.pdbx_description
1 polymer ?
#
loop_
_entity_poly.entity_id
_entity_poly.type
_entity_poly.pdbx_seq_one_letter_code
_entity_poly.pdbx_strand_id
1 'polypeptide(L)'
;MTAAAPPTHELTLRGIALGVLITLLFTAANVYFGLKAGLTFATSIPAAVISMALLRYASGVTIQENNIVQTVASAAGAISSIIFVLPGLVMIGWWSGFPYLTCVAICSLGGVLGVTYSIPLRRALVTHSELPYPEGVACAEVLKVGAEGGEGAAADNRAGLQIGRAHV
;
A
#
# COMPACT_ATOMS: atom_id res chain seq x y z
N MET A 1 12.97 14.89 -30.68
CA MET A 1 12.76 13.44 -30.64
C MET A 1 12.61 13.07 -29.16
N THR A 2 11.37 13.01 -28.69
CA THR A 2 11.06 12.56 -27.31
C THR A 2 11.24 11.04 -27.29
N ALA A 3 12.28 10.59 -26.62
CA ALA A 3 12.46 9.17 -26.36
C ALA A 3 11.23 8.67 -25.59
N ALA A 4 10.51 7.71 -26.16
CA ALA A 4 9.40 7.05 -25.48
C ALA A 4 9.96 6.43 -24.20
N ALA A 5 9.37 6.79 -23.05
CA ALA A 5 9.73 6.19 -21.78
C ALA A 5 9.54 4.66 -21.89
N PRO A 6 10.46 3.85 -21.38
CA PRO A 6 10.32 2.40 -21.42
C PRO A 6 8.98 2.00 -20.77
N PRO A 7 8.31 0.95 -21.26
CA PRO A 7 7.05 0.49 -20.68
C PRO A 7 7.30 0.11 -19.23
N THR A 8 6.82 0.95 -18.32
CA THR A 8 6.87 0.67 -16.89
C THR A 8 5.81 -0.37 -16.58
N HIS A 9 6.22 -1.60 -16.29
CA HIS A 9 5.32 -2.62 -15.78
C HIS A 9 4.87 -2.21 -14.36
N GLU A 10 3.81 -1.44 -14.28
CA GLU A 10 3.26 -0.97 -13.01
C GLU A 10 2.59 -2.11 -12.25
N LEU A 11 1.73 -2.86 -12.93
CA LEU A 11 0.99 -4.00 -12.37
C LEU A 11 1.77 -5.30 -12.61
N THR A 12 2.46 -5.78 -11.60
CA THR A 12 3.13 -7.08 -11.63
C THR A 12 2.39 -8.08 -10.74
N LEU A 13 2.32 -9.34 -11.16
CA LEU A 13 1.66 -10.37 -10.37
C LEU A 13 2.33 -10.55 -9.00
N ARG A 14 3.66 -10.44 -8.95
CA ARG A 14 4.43 -10.49 -7.68
C ARG A 14 4.09 -9.31 -6.76
N GLY A 15 3.93 -8.09 -7.31
CA GLY A 15 3.54 -6.91 -6.56
C GLY A 15 2.12 -7.05 -5.98
N ILE A 16 1.17 -7.53 -6.77
CA ILE A 16 -0.19 -7.79 -6.29
C ILE A 16 -0.19 -8.87 -5.21
N ALA A 17 0.49 -9.99 -5.42
CA ALA A 17 0.56 -11.06 -4.43
C ALA A 17 1.18 -10.60 -3.11
N LEU A 18 2.28 -9.82 -3.18
CA LEU A 18 2.91 -9.23 -2.00
C LEU A 18 1.98 -8.21 -1.32
N GLY A 19 1.31 -7.36 -2.09
CA GLY A 19 0.33 -6.40 -1.56
C GLY A 19 -0.80 -7.10 -0.82
N VAL A 20 -1.36 -8.17 -1.38
CA VAL A 20 -2.41 -8.98 -0.73
C VAL A 20 -1.89 -9.63 0.56
N LEU A 21 -0.68 -10.18 0.55
CA LEU A 21 -0.08 -10.77 1.76
C LEU A 21 0.07 -9.75 2.88
N ILE A 22 0.61 -8.58 2.55
CA ILE A 22 0.78 -7.46 3.51
C ILE A 22 -0.60 -6.96 3.98
N THR A 23 -1.59 -6.88 3.09
CA THR A 23 -2.97 -6.52 3.45
C THR A 23 -3.55 -7.47 4.48
N LEU A 24 -3.41 -8.78 4.30
CA LEU A 24 -3.90 -9.78 5.27
C LEU A 24 -3.22 -9.61 6.63
N LEU A 25 -1.90 -9.42 6.64
CA LEU A 25 -1.14 -9.21 7.88
C LEU A 25 -1.61 -7.95 8.62
N PHE A 26 -1.69 -6.83 7.92
CA PHE A 26 -2.10 -5.56 8.55
C PHE A 26 -3.58 -5.52 8.89
N THR A 27 -4.44 -6.20 8.13
CA THR A 27 -5.85 -6.34 8.50
C THR A 27 -5.98 -7.08 9.82
N ALA A 28 -5.29 -8.22 9.98
CA ALA A 28 -5.29 -8.96 11.24
C ALA A 28 -4.77 -8.11 12.41
N ALA A 29 -3.68 -7.37 12.20
CA ALA A 29 -3.14 -6.46 13.21
C ALA A 29 -4.12 -5.34 13.57
N ASN A 30 -4.72 -4.67 12.58
CA ASN A 30 -5.71 -3.61 12.81
C ASN A 30 -6.97 -4.13 13.50
N VAL A 31 -7.45 -5.34 13.14
CA VAL A 31 -8.58 -5.99 13.83
C VAL A 31 -8.24 -6.20 15.31
N TYR A 32 -7.08 -6.75 15.59
CA TYR A 32 -6.64 -6.96 16.97
C TYR A 32 -6.54 -5.65 17.75
N PHE A 33 -5.88 -4.63 17.20
CA PHE A 33 -5.76 -3.33 17.83
C PHE A 33 -7.12 -2.63 17.98
N GLY A 34 -7.96 -2.68 16.96
CA GLY A 34 -9.29 -2.10 16.98
C GLY A 34 -10.15 -2.68 18.11
N LEU A 35 -10.18 -3.99 18.24
CA LEU A 35 -10.95 -4.66 19.29
C LEU A 35 -10.35 -4.51 20.69
N LYS A 36 -9.03 -4.41 20.82
CA LYS A 36 -8.35 -4.34 22.11
C LYS A 36 -8.19 -2.92 22.64
N ALA A 37 -7.83 -1.99 21.77
CA ALA A 37 -7.48 -0.61 22.13
C ALA A 37 -8.46 0.45 21.60
N GLY A 38 -9.42 0.05 20.76
CA GLY A 38 -10.34 0.98 20.12
C GLY A 38 -9.67 1.90 19.08
N LEU A 39 -8.49 1.53 18.60
CA LEU A 39 -7.68 2.33 17.68
C LEU A 39 -7.29 1.50 16.46
N THR A 40 -7.19 2.16 15.31
CA THR A 40 -6.60 1.63 14.09
C THR A 40 -5.41 2.51 13.69
N PHE A 41 -4.47 1.95 12.94
CA PHE A 41 -3.30 2.69 12.45
C PHE A 41 -3.24 2.70 10.91
N ALA A 42 -2.66 3.78 10.38
CA ALA A 42 -2.41 3.89 8.95
C ALA A 42 -1.34 2.89 8.51
N THR A 43 -1.63 2.12 7.47
CA THR A 43 -0.77 1.03 6.98
C THR A 43 0.07 1.40 5.78
N SER A 44 -0.15 2.59 5.19
CA SER A 44 0.50 3.04 3.95
C SER A 44 2.03 3.12 4.07
N ILE A 45 2.54 3.83 5.06
CA ILE A 45 3.99 4.00 5.24
C ILE A 45 4.69 2.69 5.64
N PRO A 46 4.22 1.94 6.66
CA PRO A 46 4.81 0.64 6.97
C PRO A 46 4.78 -0.35 5.79
N ALA A 47 3.70 -0.35 5.01
CA ALA A 47 3.61 -1.19 3.82
C ALA A 47 4.61 -0.81 2.74
N ALA A 48 4.85 0.49 2.52
CA ALA A 48 5.87 0.97 1.58
C ALA A 48 7.28 0.49 1.99
N VAL A 49 7.63 0.63 3.27
CA VAL A 49 8.94 0.19 3.80
C VAL A 49 9.11 -1.33 3.65
N ILE A 50 8.10 -2.11 4.02
CA ILE A 50 8.14 -3.58 3.90
C ILE A 50 8.23 -3.99 2.43
N SER A 51 7.46 -3.34 1.55
CA SER A 51 7.50 -3.58 0.10
C SER A 51 8.91 -3.38 -0.45
N MET A 52 9.52 -2.23 -0.18
CA MET A 52 10.88 -1.94 -0.62
C MET A 52 11.92 -2.92 -0.06
N ALA A 53 11.79 -3.28 1.23
CA ALA A 53 12.70 -4.23 1.87
C ALA A 53 12.62 -5.63 1.26
N LEU A 54 11.42 -6.10 0.89
CA LEU A 54 11.22 -7.41 0.30
C LEU A 54 11.53 -7.43 -1.20
N LEU A 55 11.09 -6.42 -1.94
CA LEU A 55 11.28 -6.36 -3.38
C LEU A 55 12.71 -6.03 -3.78
N ARG A 56 13.53 -5.44 -2.90
CA ARG A 56 14.95 -5.16 -3.21
C ARG A 56 15.76 -6.40 -3.63
N TYR A 57 15.32 -7.59 -3.23
CA TYR A 57 15.94 -8.85 -3.62
C TYR A 57 15.50 -9.33 -5.00
N ALA A 58 14.48 -8.71 -5.59
CA ALA A 58 13.99 -9.04 -6.91
C ALA A 58 14.62 -8.12 -7.97
N SER A 59 14.91 -8.64 -9.15
CA SER A 59 15.44 -7.85 -10.25
C SER A 59 14.37 -7.01 -10.94
N GLY A 60 14.72 -5.79 -11.36
CA GLY A 60 13.86 -4.92 -12.15
C GLY A 60 12.67 -4.35 -11.37
N VAL A 61 12.85 -4.04 -10.10
CA VAL A 61 11.83 -3.40 -9.27
C VAL A 61 11.74 -1.92 -9.59
N THR A 62 10.52 -1.42 -9.71
CA THR A 62 10.24 0.00 -9.98
C THR A 62 9.58 0.66 -8.78
N ILE A 63 9.69 2.01 -8.70
CA ILE A 63 8.96 2.79 -7.69
C ILE A 63 7.45 2.58 -7.84
N GLN A 64 6.95 2.47 -9.07
CA GLN A 64 5.54 2.24 -9.37
C GLN A 64 5.06 0.91 -8.83
N GLU A 65 5.86 -0.15 -8.95
CA GLU A 65 5.54 -1.46 -8.36
C GLU A 65 5.41 -1.38 -6.83
N ASN A 66 6.35 -0.74 -6.16
CA ASN A 66 6.27 -0.50 -4.70
C ASN A 66 5.05 0.34 -4.32
N ASN A 67 4.71 1.35 -5.12
CA ASN A 67 3.53 2.17 -4.89
C ASN A 67 2.24 1.37 -5.01
N ILE A 68 2.16 0.41 -5.94
CA ILE A 68 1.00 -0.48 -6.06
C ILE A 68 0.89 -1.42 -4.86
N VAL A 69 2.00 -2.02 -4.43
CA VAL A 69 2.01 -2.86 -3.22
C VAL A 69 1.52 -2.07 -2.01
N GLN A 70 2.03 -0.86 -1.82
CA GLN A 70 1.61 0.04 -0.75
C GLN A 70 0.14 0.42 -0.86
N THR A 71 -0.35 0.71 -2.07
CA THR A 71 -1.76 1.08 -2.29
C THR A 71 -2.70 -0.09 -1.97
N VAL A 72 -2.37 -1.30 -2.41
CA VAL A 72 -3.14 -2.51 -2.07
C VAL A 72 -3.12 -2.75 -0.56
N ALA A 73 -1.95 -2.65 0.07
CA ALA A 73 -1.79 -2.88 1.50
C ALA A 73 -2.48 -1.80 2.36
N SER A 74 -2.59 -0.56 1.88
CA SER A 74 -3.28 0.52 2.59
C SER A 74 -4.79 0.28 2.71
N ALA A 75 -5.36 -0.56 1.86
CA ALA A 75 -6.75 -0.98 1.97
C ALA A 75 -7.07 -1.65 3.32
N ALA A 76 -6.08 -2.31 3.96
CA ALA A 76 -6.22 -2.87 5.30
C ALA A 76 -6.64 -1.81 6.33
N GLY A 77 -6.06 -0.61 6.26
CA GLY A 77 -6.41 0.49 7.15
C GLY A 77 -7.83 1.03 6.90
N ALA A 78 -8.24 1.12 5.63
CA ALA A 78 -9.57 1.59 5.26
C ALA A 78 -10.68 0.61 5.66
N ILE A 79 -10.48 -0.70 5.39
CA ILE A 79 -11.45 -1.75 5.70
C ILE A 79 -11.55 -1.96 7.22
N SER A 80 -10.51 -1.69 7.98
CA SER A 80 -10.50 -1.88 9.43
C SER A 80 -11.55 -1.04 10.17
N SER A 81 -12.01 0.08 9.61
CA SER A 81 -13.09 0.88 10.20
C SER A 81 -14.41 0.12 10.35
N ILE A 82 -14.63 -0.91 9.56
CA ILE A 82 -15.79 -1.83 9.67
C ILE A 82 -15.81 -2.58 11.01
N ILE A 83 -14.66 -2.79 11.64
CA ILE A 83 -14.53 -3.48 12.95
C ILE A 83 -15.34 -2.78 14.03
N PHE A 84 -15.54 -1.49 13.94
CA PHE A 84 -16.33 -0.74 14.93
C PHE A 84 -17.82 -0.81 14.68
N VAL A 85 -18.25 -1.08 13.45
CA VAL A 85 -19.67 -1.11 13.06
C VAL A 85 -20.26 -2.52 13.18
N LEU A 86 -19.61 -3.53 12.64
CA LEU A 86 -20.16 -4.88 12.60
C LEU A 86 -20.38 -5.52 14.00
N PRO A 87 -19.43 -5.40 14.96
CA PRO A 87 -19.68 -5.86 16.32
C PRO A 87 -20.86 -5.15 17.00
N GLY A 88 -21.06 -3.88 16.70
CA GLY A 88 -22.21 -3.12 17.18
C GLY A 88 -23.56 -3.77 16.83
N LEU A 89 -23.69 -4.30 15.61
CA LEU A 89 -24.90 -5.00 15.17
C LEU A 89 -25.17 -6.28 15.98
N VAL A 90 -24.12 -6.96 16.39
CA VAL A 90 -24.24 -8.14 17.28
C VAL A 90 -24.59 -7.71 18.69
N MET A 91 -23.98 -6.62 19.19
CA MET A 91 -24.22 -6.12 20.56
C MET A 91 -25.64 -5.62 20.76
N ILE A 92 -26.28 -5.02 19.75
CA ILE A 92 -27.68 -4.58 19.82
C ILE A 92 -28.69 -5.72 19.55
N GLY A 93 -28.20 -6.96 19.33
CA GLY A 93 -29.04 -8.13 19.10
C GLY A 93 -29.64 -8.22 17.70
N TRP A 94 -29.22 -7.37 16.76
CA TRP A 94 -29.67 -7.42 15.36
C TRP A 94 -29.16 -8.69 14.66
N TRP A 95 -27.93 -9.09 14.95
CA TRP A 95 -27.31 -10.31 14.48
C TRP A 95 -27.00 -11.26 15.65
N SER A 96 -27.31 -12.53 15.48
CA SER A 96 -26.95 -13.59 16.46
C SER A 96 -25.49 -14.07 16.32
N GLY A 97 -24.75 -13.53 15.33
CA GLY A 97 -23.35 -13.84 15.02
C GLY A 97 -22.90 -13.06 13.79
N PHE A 98 -21.72 -13.37 13.24
CA PHE A 98 -21.21 -12.74 12.04
C PHE A 98 -21.60 -13.56 10.78
N PRO A 99 -22.63 -13.15 9.99
CA PRO A 99 -22.96 -13.82 8.73
C PRO A 99 -21.88 -13.48 7.70
N TYR A 100 -20.95 -14.41 7.48
CA TYR A 100 -19.75 -14.19 6.66
C TYR A 100 -20.06 -13.65 5.26
N LEU A 101 -20.99 -14.27 4.52
CA LEU A 101 -21.33 -13.84 3.16
C LEU A 101 -21.94 -12.43 3.12
N THR A 102 -22.77 -12.10 4.10
CA THR A 102 -23.37 -10.76 4.21
C THR A 102 -22.28 -9.72 4.50
N CYS A 103 -21.37 -10.01 5.41
CA CYS A 103 -20.23 -9.13 5.71
C CYS A 103 -19.35 -8.91 4.47
N VAL A 104 -19.01 -9.98 3.75
CA VAL A 104 -18.23 -9.89 2.50
C VAL A 104 -18.96 -9.06 1.45
N ALA A 105 -20.27 -9.26 1.28
CA ALA A 105 -21.08 -8.51 0.32
C ALA A 105 -21.08 -7.00 0.68
N ILE A 106 -21.33 -6.66 1.94
CA ILE A 106 -21.33 -5.27 2.41
C ILE A 106 -19.96 -4.61 2.19
N CYS A 107 -18.87 -5.29 2.57
CA CYS A 107 -17.51 -4.77 2.39
C CYS A 107 -17.17 -4.57 0.92
N SER A 108 -17.54 -5.54 0.06
CA SER A 108 -17.27 -5.48 -1.38
C SER A 108 -18.05 -4.36 -2.06
N LEU A 109 -19.35 -4.27 -1.78
CA LEU A 109 -20.20 -3.20 -2.33
C LEU A 109 -19.75 -1.81 -1.84
N GLY A 110 -19.42 -1.69 -0.55
CA GLY A 110 -18.86 -0.46 0.01
C GLY A 110 -17.54 -0.07 -0.62
N GLY A 111 -16.65 -1.02 -0.86
CA GLY A 111 -15.38 -0.81 -1.56
C GLY A 111 -15.58 -0.33 -2.99
N VAL A 112 -16.44 -0.99 -3.76
CA VAL A 112 -16.78 -0.58 -5.14
C VAL A 112 -17.38 0.83 -5.17
N LEU A 113 -18.30 1.11 -4.26
CA LEU A 113 -18.91 2.43 -4.12
C LEU A 113 -17.85 3.50 -3.80
N GLY A 114 -16.98 3.23 -2.85
CA GLY A 114 -15.88 4.13 -2.47
C GLY A 114 -14.96 4.45 -3.63
N VAL A 115 -14.55 3.45 -4.40
CA VAL A 115 -13.72 3.65 -5.61
C VAL A 115 -14.47 4.48 -6.65
N THR A 116 -15.75 4.19 -6.88
CA THR A 116 -16.56 4.93 -7.86
C THR A 116 -16.69 6.41 -7.49
N TYR A 117 -16.85 6.72 -6.20
CA TYR A 117 -16.87 8.11 -5.72
C TYR A 117 -15.48 8.78 -5.77
N SER A 118 -14.41 8.01 -5.55
CA SER A 118 -13.05 8.57 -5.56
C SER A 118 -12.64 9.10 -6.93
N ILE A 119 -13.15 8.53 -8.02
CA ILE A 119 -12.80 8.94 -9.40
C ILE A 119 -13.16 10.42 -9.67
N PRO A 120 -14.42 10.88 -9.52
CA PRO A 120 -14.76 12.28 -9.71
C PRO A 120 -14.18 13.20 -8.63
N LEU A 121 -14.16 12.76 -7.37
CA LEU A 121 -13.66 13.54 -6.24
C LEU A 121 -12.15 13.81 -6.34
N ARG A 122 -11.37 12.87 -6.89
CA ARG A 122 -9.93 13.06 -7.09
C ARG A 122 -9.64 14.33 -7.90
N ARG A 123 -10.41 14.59 -8.93
CA ARG A 123 -10.21 15.75 -9.78
C ARG A 123 -10.44 17.06 -9.02
N ALA A 124 -11.47 17.11 -8.18
CA ALA A 124 -11.84 18.29 -7.40
C ALA A 124 -10.93 18.48 -6.17
N LEU A 125 -10.65 17.39 -5.45
CA LEU A 125 -9.98 17.47 -4.15
C LEU A 125 -8.45 17.31 -4.23
N VAL A 126 -7.92 16.64 -5.26
CA VAL A 126 -6.49 16.39 -5.37
C VAL A 126 -5.86 17.24 -6.49
N THR A 127 -6.44 17.22 -7.69
CA THR A 127 -5.81 17.84 -8.87
C THR A 127 -5.99 19.37 -8.89
N HIS A 128 -7.13 19.87 -8.42
CA HIS A 128 -7.49 21.31 -8.45
C HIS A 128 -7.63 21.90 -7.03
N SER A 129 -6.96 21.33 -6.05
CA SER A 129 -7.05 21.72 -4.66
C SER A 129 -5.66 21.97 -4.08
N GLU A 130 -5.56 22.94 -3.19
CA GLU A 130 -4.37 23.23 -2.38
C GLU A 130 -4.38 22.48 -1.04
N LEU A 131 -5.22 21.45 -0.89
CA LEU A 131 -5.31 20.67 0.34
C LEU A 131 -3.99 19.94 0.61
N PRO A 132 -3.43 20.06 1.82
CA PRO A 132 -2.26 19.30 2.20
C PRO A 132 -2.64 17.83 2.44
N TYR A 133 -1.91 16.91 1.84
CA TYR A 133 -2.04 15.46 2.06
C TYR A 133 -0.79 14.94 2.77
N PRO A 134 -0.60 15.21 4.07
CA PRO A 134 0.67 14.96 4.76
C PRO A 134 1.09 13.48 4.74
N GLU A 135 0.14 12.56 4.89
CA GLU A 135 0.41 11.12 4.82
C GLU A 135 0.84 10.68 3.41
N GLY A 136 0.14 11.16 2.39
CA GLY A 136 0.47 10.85 0.98
C GLY A 136 1.83 11.42 0.58
N VAL A 137 2.13 12.65 1.00
CA VAL A 137 3.43 13.28 0.76
C VAL A 137 4.55 12.50 1.48
N ALA A 138 4.36 12.17 2.76
CA ALA A 138 5.34 11.40 3.52
C ALA A 138 5.59 10.01 2.89
N CYS A 139 4.55 9.33 2.45
CA CYS A 139 4.67 8.05 1.77
C CYS A 139 5.44 8.17 0.44
N ALA A 140 5.16 9.22 -0.34
CA ALA A 140 5.88 9.49 -1.58
C ALA A 140 7.37 9.76 -1.35
N GLU A 141 7.71 10.52 -0.32
CA GLU A 141 9.11 10.77 0.04
C GLU A 141 9.83 9.49 0.51
N VAL A 142 9.17 8.65 1.31
CA VAL A 142 9.72 7.35 1.71
C VAL A 142 10.02 6.48 0.48
N LEU A 143 9.11 6.42 -0.49
CA LEU A 143 9.31 5.66 -1.72
C LEU A 143 10.46 6.21 -2.57
N LYS A 144 10.61 7.54 -2.68
CA LYS A 144 11.71 8.18 -3.42
C LYS A 144 13.06 7.87 -2.77
N VAL A 145 13.19 8.15 -1.47
CA VAL A 145 14.44 7.90 -0.72
C VAL A 145 14.82 6.42 -0.77
N GLY A 146 13.84 5.52 -0.67
CA GLY A 146 14.09 4.08 -0.77
C GLY A 146 14.58 3.65 -2.16
N ALA A 147 14.11 4.29 -3.22
CA ALA A 147 14.56 4.03 -4.59
C ALA A 147 15.98 4.58 -4.83
N GLU A 148 16.25 5.82 -4.41
CA GLU A 148 17.57 6.44 -4.53
C GLU A 148 18.64 5.70 -3.72
N GLY A 149 18.31 5.25 -2.51
CA GLY A 149 19.19 4.41 -1.69
C GLY A 149 19.52 3.06 -2.35
N GLY A 150 18.60 2.49 -3.08
CA GLY A 150 18.79 1.26 -3.85
C GLY A 150 19.72 1.47 -5.06
N GLU A 151 19.59 2.58 -5.78
CA GLU A 151 20.44 2.93 -6.91
C GLU A 151 21.87 3.33 -6.46
N GLY A 152 21.99 4.07 -5.36
CA GLY A 152 23.29 4.42 -4.79
C GLY A 152 24.09 3.20 -4.33
N ALA A 153 23.45 2.26 -3.65
CA ALA A 153 24.08 1.00 -3.23
C ALA A 153 24.47 0.12 -4.43
N ALA A 154 23.68 0.11 -5.50
CA ALA A 154 24.01 -0.62 -6.73
C ALA A 154 25.15 0.06 -7.51
N ALA A 155 25.25 1.39 -7.50
CA ALA A 155 26.33 2.13 -8.13
C ALA A 155 27.66 1.93 -7.38
N ASP A 156 27.63 1.95 -6.07
CA ASP A 156 28.81 1.75 -5.21
C ASP A 156 29.35 0.33 -5.33
N ASN A 157 28.49 -0.69 -5.40
CA ASN A 157 28.90 -2.07 -5.69
C ASN A 157 29.50 -2.24 -7.09
N ARG A 158 29.01 -1.52 -8.12
CA ARG A 158 29.60 -1.54 -9.48
C ARG A 158 30.94 -0.85 -9.51
N ALA A 159 31.10 0.27 -8.81
CA ALA A 159 32.38 0.97 -8.69
C ALA A 159 33.43 0.09 -7.97
N GLY A 160 33.05 -0.58 -6.87
CA GLY A 160 33.93 -1.50 -6.14
C GLY A 160 34.38 -2.69 -6.99
N LEU A 161 33.49 -3.26 -7.83
CA LEU A 161 33.84 -4.34 -8.77
C LEU A 161 34.76 -3.88 -9.90
N GLN A 162 34.65 -2.62 -10.35
CA GLN A 162 35.56 -2.08 -11.38
C GLN A 162 36.97 -1.80 -10.81
N ILE A 163 37.07 -1.32 -9.58
CA ILE A 163 38.34 -1.09 -8.91
C ILE A 163 39.07 -2.43 -8.66
N GLY A 164 38.35 -3.46 -8.24
CA GLY A 164 38.92 -4.80 -8.05
C GLY A 164 39.42 -5.48 -9.33
N ARG A 165 38.92 -5.10 -10.51
CA ARG A 165 39.41 -5.59 -11.82
C ARG A 165 40.61 -4.83 -12.38
N ALA A 166 40.89 -3.63 -11.89
CA ALA A 166 42.02 -2.81 -12.32
C ALA A 166 43.32 -3.16 -11.59
N HIS A 167 43.26 -4.00 -10.57
CA HIS A 167 44.41 -4.44 -9.76
C HIS A 167 44.75 -5.93 -9.92
N VAL A 168 44.32 -6.60 -10.95
CA VAL A 168 44.73 -7.93 -11.40
C VAL A 168 45.22 -7.82 -12.84
#